data_5d2bd9b35fdc635b99f67822429e7e8f
#
_entry.id   5d2bd9b35fdc635b99f67822429e7e8f
#
_cell.length_a   1.000
_cell.length_b   1.000
_cell.length_c   1.000
_cell.angle_alpha   90.00
_cell.angle_beta   90.00
_cell.angle_gamma   90.00
#
_symmetry.space_group_name_H-M   'P 1'
#
loop_
_entity.id
_entity.type
_entity.pdbx_description
1 polymer ?
#
loop_
_entity_poly.entity_id
_entity_poly.type
_entity_poly.pdbx_seq_one_letter_code
_entity_poly.pdbx_strand_id
1 'polypeptide(L)'
;FLEKDKLLGKILEDAINNLPERCKAIFKMSRMEGYSNDEIAQSLNISKRSVENQISIALKKLRVDLKGHELAFVIFSLYLI
;
A
#
# COMPACT_ATOMS: atom_id res chain seq x y z
N PHE A 1 18.98 -6.00 -15.46
CA PHE A 1 17.52 -5.81 -15.61
C PHE A 1 16.75 -6.45 -14.46
N LEU A 2 17.02 -7.71 -14.19
CA LEU A 2 16.43 -8.44 -13.08
C LEU A 2 16.80 -7.83 -11.73
N GLU A 3 17.99 -7.30 -11.60
CA GLU A 3 18.46 -6.67 -10.36
C GLU A 3 17.71 -5.38 -10.07
N LYS A 4 17.36 -4.60 -11.08
CA LYS A 4 16.57 -3.39 -10.90
C LYS A 4 15.17 -3.70 -10.40
N ASP A 5 14.54 -4.75 -10.94
CA ASP A 5 13.22 -5.17 -10.53
C ASP A 5 13.23 -5.65 -9.08
N LYS A 6 14.25 -6.39 -8.67
CA LYS A 6 14.42 -6.83 -7.31
C LYS A 6 14.61 -5.66 -6.35
N LEU A 7 15.41 -4.68 -6.75
CA LEU A 7 15.68 -3.51 -5.94
C LEU A 7 14.42 -2.65 -5.76
N LEU A 8 13.69 -2.42 -6.86
CA LEU A 8 12.43 -1.68 -6.81
C LEU A 8 11.41 -2.39 -5.95
N GLY A 9 11.28 -3.70 -6.08
CA GLY A 9 10.39 -4.50 -5.26
C GLY A 9 10.75 -4.41 -3.79
N LYS A 10 12.03 -4.42 -3.46
CA LYS A 10 12.47 -4.29 -2.07
C LYS A 10 12.17 -2.91 -1.51
N ILE A 11 12.38 -1.85 -2.29
CA ILE A 11 12.06 -0.48 -1.87
C ILE A 11 10.57 -0.35 -1.55
N LEU A 12 9.71 -0.88 -2.42
CA LEU A 12 8.27 -0.86 -2.21
C LEU A 12 7.88 -1.68 -0.98
N GLU A 13 8.45 -2.88 -0.85
CA GLU A 13 8.19 -3.76 0.29
C GLU A 13 8.59 -3.10 1.61
N ASP A 14 9.77 -2.49 1.66
CA ASP A 14 10.25 -1.79 2.84
C ASP A 14 9.32 -0.63 3.21
N ALA A 15 8.89 0.15 2.21
CA ALA A 15 7.99 1.26 2.43
C ALA A 15 6.63 0.79 2.98
N ILE A 16 6.10 -0.30 2.44
CA ILE A 16 4.84 -0.89 2.92
C ILE A 16 5.02 -1.41 4.34
N ASN A 17 6.13 -2.06 4.64
CA ASN A 17 6.40 -2.60 5.97
C ASN A 17 6.60 -1.50 7.03
N ASN A 18 6.92 -0.28 6.61
CA ASN A 18 7.04 0.87 7.51
C ASN A 18 5.69 1.52 7.84
N LEU A 19 4.60 1.08 7.24
CA LEU A 19 3.28 1.58 7.59
C LEU A 19 2.89 1.14 9.01
N PRO A 20 2.06 1.93 9.71
CA PRO A 20 1.49 1.48 10.99
C PRO A 20 0.76 0.15 10.82
N GLU A 21 0.75 -0.69 11.83
CA GLU A 21 0.27 -2.07 11.76
C GLU A 21 -1.12 -2.22 11.12
N ARG A 22 -2.09 -1.46 11.61
CA ARG A 22 -3.46 -1.56 11.09
C ARG A 22 -3.57 -1.06 9.65
N CYS A 23 -2.91 0.05 9.38
CA CYS A 23 -2.85 0.64 8.05
C CYS A 23 -2.20 -0.33 7.05
N LYS A 24 -1.10 -0.95 7.45
CA LYS A 24 -0.38 -1.94 6.65
C LYS A 24 -1.26 -3.15 6.33
N ALA A 25 -1.94 -3.70 7.35
CA ALA A 25 -2.81 -4.86 7.16
C ALA A 25 -3.92 -4.56 6.15
N ILE A 26 -4.59 -3.43 6.30
CA ILE A 26 -5.68 -3.03 5.41
C ILE A 26 -5.15 -2.77 4.01
N PHE A 27 -4.01 -2.10 3.90
CA PHE A 27 -3.39 -1.82 2.59
C PHE A 27 -3.07 -3.13 1.85
N LYS A 28 -2.47 -4.09 2.55
CA LYS A 28 -2.13 -5.39 1.95
C LYS A 28 -3.37 -6.15 1.50
N MET A 29 -4.43 -6.16 2.31
CA MET A 29 -5.68 -6.81 1.93
C MET A 29 -6.27 -6.19 0.67
N SER A 30 -6.21 -4.86 0.56
CA SER A 30 -6.75 -4.14 -0.58
C SER A 30 -5.94 -4.33 -1.86
N ARG A 31 -4.63 -4.12 -1.78
CA ARG A 31 -3.78 -4.02 -2.98
C ARG A 31 -3.05 -5.31 -3.34
N MET A 32 -2.74 -6.14 -2.37
CA MET A 32 -2.01 -7.39 -2.59
C MET A 32 -2.90 -8.61 -2.65
N GLU A 33 -3.95 -8.64 -1.83
CA GLU A 33 -4.86 -9.77 -1.75
C GLU A 33 -6.14 -9.56 -2.55
N GLY A 34 -6.39 -8.34 -3.02
CA GLY A 34 -7.49 -8.05 -3.92
C GLY A 34 -8.88 -7.98 -3.28
N TYR A 35 -8.96 -7.81 -1.98
CA TYR A 35 -10.25 -7.68 -1.31
C TYR A 35 -10.86 -6.30 -1.56
N SER A 36 -12.19 -6.25 -1.69
CA SER A 36 -12.92 -5.00 -1.77
C SER A 36 -12.97 -4.32 -0.40
N ASN A 37 -13.29 -3.02 -0.38
CA ASN A 37 -13.45 -2.29 0.87
C ASN A 37 -14.54 -2.90 1.74
N ASP A 38 -15.63 -3.37 1.12
CA ASP A 38 -16.71 -4.03 1.86
C ASP A 38 -16.24 -5.34 2.50
N GLU A 39 -15.48 -6.13 1.76
CA GLU A 39 -14.93 -7.39 2.27
C GLU A 39 -13.97 -7.16 3.43
N ILE A 40 -13.10 -6.15 3.31
CA ILE A 40 -12.16 -5.80 4.38
C ILE A 40 -12.93 -5.35 5.62
N ALA A 41 -13.93 -4.48 5.42
CA ALA A 41 -14.75 -3.97 6.51
C ALA A 41 -15.43 -5.10 7.27
N GLN A 42 -16.01 -6.07 6.56
CA GLN A 42 -16.65 -7.23 7.16
C GLN A 42 -15.64 -8.10 7.89
N SER A 43 -14.51 -8.38 7.25
CA SER A 43 -13.46 -9.24 7.81
C SER A 43 -12.90 -8.69 9.13
N LEU A 44 -12.72 -7.37 9.21
CA LEU A 44 -12.13 -6.72 10.38
C LEU A 44 -13.18 -6.15 11.34
N ASN A 45 -14.43 -6.29 11.01
CA ASN A 45 -15.56 -5.77 11.82
C ASN A 45 -15.41 -4.26 12.06
N ILE A 46 -15.15 -3.51 11.00
CA ILE A 46 -15.06 -2.06 11.02
C ILE A 46 -15.93 -1.48 9.90
N SER A 47 -16.11 -0.17 9.89
CA SER A 47 -16.89 0.48 8.84
C SER A 47 -16.10 0.56 7.53
N LYS A 48 -16.82 0.60 6.42
CA LYS A 48 -16.21 0.83 5.11
C LYS A 48 -15.43 2.15 5.09
N ARG A 49 -15.96 3.17 5.75
CA ARG A 49 -15.29 4.47 5.84
C ARG A 49 -13.96 4.35 6.58
N SER A 50 -13.88 3.54 7.63
CA SER A 50 -12.62 3.29 8.32
C SER A 50 -11.60 2.65 7.40
N VAL A 51 -12.03 1.70 6.56
CA VAL A 51 -11.17 1.08 5.55
C VAL A 51 -10.63 2.13 4.58
N GLU A 52 -11.51 2.98 4.04
CA GLU A 52 -11.14 4.04 3.11
C GLU A 52 -10.13 5.02 3.74
N ASN A 53 -10.37 5.38 5.00
CA ASN A 53 -9.46 6.28 5.72
C ASN A 53 -8.07 5.66 5.90
N GLN A 54 -8.00 4.39 6.26
CA GLN A 54 -6.71 3.71 6.42
C GLN A 54 -5.95 3.60 5.10
N ILE A 55 -6.66 3.32 4.01
CA ILE A 55 -6.04 3.28 2.68
C ILE A 55 -5.50 4.66 2.31
N SER A 56 -6.26 5.72 2.57
CA SER A 56 -5.81 7.09 2.31
C SER A 56 -4.54 7.44 3.09
N ILE A 57 -4.48 7.04 4.36
CA ILE A 57 -3.30 7.26 5.21
C ILE A 57 -2.10 6.51 4.61
N ALA A 58 -2.31 5.25 4.21
CA ALA A 58 -1.26 4.45 3.60
C ALA A 58 -0.71 5.11 2.35
N LEU A 59 -1.58 5.57 1.46
CA LEU A 59 -1.18 6.20 0.20
C LEU A 59 -0.37 7.47 0.43
N LYS A 60 -0.79 8.30 1.38
CA LYS A 60 -0.06 9.52 1.73
C LYS A 60 1.33 9.21 2.26
N LYS A 61 1.43 8.25 3.17
CA LYS A 61 2.70 7.89 3.75
C LYS A 61 3.65 7.27 2.73
N LEU A 62 3.12 6.42 1.85
CA LEU A 62 3.93 5.80 0.80
C LEU A 62 4.45 6.85 -0.19
N ARG A 63 3.66 7.87 -0.52
CA ARG A 63 4.13 8.96 -1.37
C ARG A 63 5.31 9.69 -0.76
N VAL A 64 5.27 9.94 0.53
CA VAL A 64 6.37 10.60 1.23
C VAL A 64 7.60 9.69 1.26
N ASP A 65 7.43 8.44 1.65
CA ASP A 65 8.54 7.49 1.81
C ASP A 65 9.21 7.16 0.46
N LEU A 66 8.46 7.19 -0.65
CA LEU A 66 8.97 6.89 -1.97
C LEU A 66 9.45 8.12 -2.74
N LYS A 67 9.37 9.31 -2.16
CA LYS A 67 9.66 10.56 -2.83
C LYS A 67 11.08 10.63 -3.41
N GLY A 68 12.06 10.01 -2.74
CA GLY A 68 13.43 9.95 -3.20
C GLY A 68 13.72 8.85 -4.23
N HIS A 69 12.71 8.06 -4.59
CA HIS A 69 12.84 6.91 -5.48
C HIS A 69 11.85 7.04 -6.63
N GLU A 70 12.22 7.85 -7.63
CA GLU A 70 11.29 8.20 -8.71
C GLU A 70 10.71 7.00 -9.46
N LEU A 71 11.53 5.99 -9.77
CA LEU A 71 11.05 4.80 -10.47
C LEU A 71 10.06 4.01 -9.61
N ALA A 72 10.34 3.86 -8.33
CA ALA A 72 9.44 3.18 -7.40
C ALA A 72 8.13 3.96 -7.27
N PHE A 73 8.20 5.27 -7.23
CA PHE A 73 7.03 6.13 -7.15
C PHE A 73 6.15 6.00 -8.40
N VAL A 74 6.76 5.96 -9.59
CA VAL A 74 6.02 5.79 -10.84
C VAL A 74 5.33 4.44 -10.88
N ILE A 75 6.05 3.38 -10.53
CA ILE A 75 5.49 2.01 -10.50
C ILE A 75 4.33 1.96 -9.50
N PHE A 76 4.51 2.55 -8.32
CA PHE A 76 3.47 2.61 -7.30
C PHE A 76 2.23 3.33 -7.81
N SER A 77 2.42 4.46 -8.51
CA SER A 77 1.31 5.22 -9.07
C SER A 77 0.54 4.43 -10.12
N LEU A 78 1.25 3.71 -10.98
CA LEU A 78 0.64 2.85 -12.01
C LEU A 78 -0.09 1.67 -11.37
N TYR A 79 0.46 1.11 -10.32
CA TYR A 79 -0.12 -0.05 -9.63
C TYR A 79 -1.43 0.30 -8.93
N LEU A 80 -1.62 1.54 -8.53
CA LEU A 80 -2.79 1.99 -7.78
C LEU A 80 -3.90 2.55 -8.65
N ILE A 81 -3.64 2.69 -9.94
CA ILE A 81 -4.66 3.08 -10.91
C ILE A 81 -5.33 1.83 -11.45
#